data_14e20dbe5fc279d63c27b9a051703250
#
_entry.id   14e20dbe5fc279d63c27b9a051703250
#
_cell.length_a   1.000
_cell.length_b   1.000
_cell.length_c   1.000
_cell.angle_alpha   90.00
_cell.angle_beta   90.00
_cell.angle_gamma   90.00
#
_symmetry.space_group_name_H-M   'P 1'
#
loop_
_entity.id
_entity.type
_entity.pdbx_description
1 polymer ?
#
loop_
_entity_poly.entity_id
_entity_poly.type
_entity_poly.pdbx_seq_one_letter_code
_entity_poly.pdbx_strand_id
1 'polypeptide(L)'
;MSSAAAKGISWDPYNPELSRNPYPVYKRLREELPLYYNEEHDFFAISRYADVEATLRDRDLFSSAHGDILEFIKAKSVMPDSVFIHQDPPKHTAYRSLMQRIITPKRMYAVEQDIRALCARSLDPLVGGDRFDFIANLGAEVPMRAVSMLLGIPEKDQTAIRESVDARMRTEAGKPIDLANQQAIQQEALAGFEEYISWREKNPSDDMMSELLQADFKDPEGVTRKLTRDEISNIVNVVAGAGNETTNRLIGWMGKTLAEHPDQRRDVVKNPALIPATIEELLRFEPPGPFVAREVMRDIELYGQKIPKGAVMMMLLAACNRDESRFANGDSFNIHREARPHMTFGQGIHVCIGAPLARLEGRVVAEEVLKRFPEWEVDYENAVMSSTSSVRGWDSLPVWVGSKPKNATISVPKPAAPAAAPAAPVAEATLEGTWNVVVKGPTGPQPAVLVLERSGDKITGAQTGQGSTSQIADFKRDGAKIYWANHITKPMKMKVEFTGELNGNVISGKAKAGFMGSYPFTATKA
;
A
#
# COMPACT_ATOMS: atom_id res chain seq x y z
N MET A 1 11.15 -34.49 -16.67
CA MET A 1 10.69 -33.14 -16.23
C MET A 1 9.29 -33.27 -15.68
N SER A 2 9.09 -33.10 -14.40
CA SER A 2 7.73 -33.06 -13.82
C SER A 2 7.23 -31.65 -14.00
N SER A 3 6.49 -31.38 -15.08
CA SER A 3 5.90 -30.04 -15.28
C SER A 3 4.87 -29.73 -14.20
N ALA A 4 4.72 -28.47 -13.82
CA ALA A 4 3.68 -28.02 -12.89
C ALA A 4 2.28 -28.47 -13.35
N ALA A 5 2.03 -28.40 -14.66
CA ALA A 5 0.81 -28.88 -15.29
C ALA A 5 0.56 -30.38 -15.06
N ALA A 6 1.60 -31.24 -15.12
CA ALA A 6 1.46 -32.67 -14.86
C ALA A 6 1.08 -32.99 -13.41
N LYS A 7 1.37 -32.08 -12.45
CA LYS A 7 1.02 -32.21 -11.04
C LYS A 7 -0.26 -31.44 -10.67
N GLY A 8 -0.87 -30.71 -11.61
CA GLY A 8 -2.04 -29.88 -11.35
C GLY A 8 -1.78 -28.80 -10.30
N ILE A 9 -0.55 -28.22 -10.28
CA ILE A 9 -0.18 -27.11 -9.40
C ILE A 9 -0.02 -25.88 -10.27
N SER A 10 -0.79 -24.83 -9.95
CA SER A 10 -0.67 -23.53 -10.58
C SER A 10 -0.65 -22.46 -9.50
N TRP A 11 0.30 -21.54 -9.60
CA TRP A 11 0.37 -20.35 -8.79
C TRP A 11 0.55 -19.13 -9.72
N ASP A 12 -0.40 -18.22 -9.65
CA ASP A 12 -0.45 -16.97 -10.39
C ASP A 12 -0.48 -15.84 -9.36
N PRO A 13 0.53 -14.93 -9.35
CA PRO A 13 0.60 -13.81 -8.41
C PRO A 13 -0.55 -12.82 -8.56
N TYR A 14 -1.22 -12.79 -9.71
CA TYR A 14 -2.33 -11.88 -9.98
C TYR A 14 -3.70 -12.45 -9.63
N ASN A 15 -3.81 -13.76 -9.37
CA ASN A 15 -5.08 -14.39 -9.08
C ASN A 15 -5.64 -13.95 -7.72
N PRO A 16 -6.80 -13.24 -7.66
CA PRO A 16 -7.36 -12.73 -6.41
C PRO A 16 -7.74 -13.82 -5.41
N GLU A 17 -8.20 -14.99 -5.87
CA GLU A 17 -8.56 -16.11 -4.99
C GLU A 17 -7.32 -16.71 -4.32
N LEU A 18 -6.22 -16.85 -5.08
CA LEU A 18 -4.94 -17.26 -4.52
C LEU A 18 -4.38 -16.22 -3.57
N SER A 19 -4.59 -14.92 -3.84
CA SER A 19 -4.19 -13.85 -2.93
C SER A 19 -4.92 -13.93 -1.59
N ARG A 20 -6.19 -14.36 -1.58
CA ARG A 20 -6.95 -14.55 -0.33
C ARG A 20 -6.35 -15.63 0.56
N ASN A 21 -6.00 -16.78 0.00
CA ASN A 21 -5.38 -17.89 0.73
C ASN A 21 -4.39 -18.66 -0.14
N PRO A 22 -3.12 -18.22 -0.24
CA PRO A 22 -2.11 -18.87 -1.06
C PRO A 22 -1.52 -20.12 -0.43
N TYR A 23 -1.72 -20.34 0.86
CA TYR A 23 -0.98 -21.31 1.66
C TYR A 23 -1.16 -22.77 1.25
N PRO A 24 -2.35 -23.24 0.83
CA PRO A 24 -2.49 -24.60 0.31
C PRO A 24 -1.62 -24.86 -0.92
N VAL A 25 -1.53 -23.86 -1.83
CA VAL A 25 -0.66 -23.95 -3.02
C VAL A 25 0.81 -23.84 -2.62
N TYR A 26 1.16 -22.92 -1.73
CA TYR A 26 2.52 -22.77 -1.22
C TYR A 26 3.05 -24.05 -0.54
N LYS A 27 2.20 -24.74 0.20
CA LYS A 27 2.56 -26.04 0.79
C LYS A 27 2.92 -27.06 -0.29
N ARG A 28 2.09 -27.20 -1.29
CA ARG A 28 2.36 -28.11 -2.42
C ARG A 28 3.61 -27.72 -3.20
N LEU A 29 3.89 -26.41 -3.39
CA LEU A 29 5.12 -25.96 -4.01
C LEU A 29 6.35 -26.40 -3.19
N ARG A 30 6.34 -26.22 -1.86
CA ARG A 30 7.46 -26.68 -1.01
C ARG A 30 7.68 -28.18 -1.07
N GLU A 31 6.61 -28.97 -1.05
CA GLU A 31 6.68 -30.42 -0.98
C GLU A 31 6.97 -31.08 -2.34
N GLU A 32 6.28 -30.62 -3.39
CA GLU A 32 6.24 -31.30 -4.68
C GLU A 32 7.04 -30.63 -5.79
N LEU A 33 7.17 -29.28 -5.76
CA LEU A 33 7.82 -28.48 -6.81
C LEU A 33 8.70 -27.39 -6.19
N PRO A 34 9.84 -27.73 -5.60
CA PRO A 34 10.72 -26.74 -4.95
C PRO A 34 11.24 -25.65 -5.88
N LEU A 35 11.33 -25.93 -7.18
CA LEU A 35 11.46 -24.95 -8.24
C LEU A 35 10.23 -25.05 -9.14
N TYR A 36 9.42 -23.99 -9.11
CA TYR A 36 8.22 -23.83 -9.93
C TYR A 36 8.54 -22.94 -11.13
N TYR A 37 8.02 -23.29 -12.30
CA TYR A 37 8.03 -22.43 -13.48
C TYR A 37 6.60 -22.12 -13.89
N ASN A 38 6.29 -20.83 -14.02
CA ASN A 38 5.03 -20.34 -14.56
C ASN A 38 5.22 -20.04 -16.05
N GLU A 39 4.56 -20.82 -16.92
CA GLU A 39 4.66 -20.67 -18.37
C GLU A 39 3.91 -19.44 -18.89
N GLU A 40 2.81 -19.06 -18.27
CA GLU A 40 1.97 -17.93 -18.70
C GLU A 40 2.68 -16.59 -18.46
N HIS A 41 3.27 -16.43 -17.29
CA HIS A 41 3.94 -15.20 -16.91
C HIS A 41 5.47 -15.30 -16.99
N ASP A 42 6.00 -16.44 -17.48
CA ASP A 42 7.43 -16.68 -17.72
C ASP A 42 8.33 -16.22 -16.56
N PHE A 43 8.23 -16.92 -15.43
CA PHE A 43 9.09 -16.73 -14.27
C PHE A 43 9.32 -18.06 -13.53
N PHE A 44 10.42 -18.13 -12.79
CA PHE A 44 10.69 -19.20 -11.83
C PHE A 44 10.34 -18.75 -10.42
N ALA A 45 9.96 -19.68 -9.55
CA ALA A 45 9.72 -19.40 -8.13
C ALA A 45 10.27 -20.50 -7.23
N ILE A 46 10.82 -20.08 -6.09
CA ILE A 46 11.30 -20.95 -5.01
C ILE A 46 10.52 -20.68 -3.73
N SER A 47 10.26 -21.74 -2.96
CA SER A 47 9.36 -21.70 -1.82
C SER A 47 9.94 -22.26 -0.52
N ARG A 48 11.07 -23.01 -0.57
CA ARG A 48 11.73 -23.59 0.60
C ARG A 48 12.61 -22.56 1.29
N TYR A 49 12.68 -22.63 2.62
CA TYR A 49 13.42 -21.67 3.43
C TYR A 49 14.90 -21.58 3.04
N ALA A 50 15.58 -22.72 2.91
CA ALA A 50 17.01 -22.77 2.59
C ALA A 50 17.32 -22.17 1.20
N ASP A 51 16.46 -22.45 0.21
CA ASP A 51 16.63 -21.91 -1.16
C ASP A 51 16.42 -20.40 -1.20
N VAL A 52 15.36 -19.92 -0.53
CA VAL A 52 15.06 -18.49 -0.42
C VAL A 52 16.18 -17.76 0.30
N GLU A 53 16.68 -18.30 1.43
CA GLU A 53 17.78 -17.71 2.18
C GLU A 53 19.07 -17.63 1.34
N ALA A 54 19.42 -18.70 0.65
CA ALA A 54 20.61 -18.76 -0.22
C ALA A 54 20.49 -17.73 -1.36
N THR A 55 19.34 -17.66 -2.02
CA THR A 55 19.07 -16.75 -3.13
C THR A 55 19.12 -15.28 -2.69
N LEU A 56 18.54 -14.92 -1.55
CA LEU A 56 18.57 -13.55 -1.03
C LEU A 56 19.99 -13.08 -0.63
N ARG A 57 20.90 -14.02 -0.35
CA ARG A 57 22.30 -13.71 0.01
C ARG A 57 23.23 -13.65 -1.19
N ASP A 58 22.91 -14.32 -2.28
CA ASP A 58 23.76 -14.37 -3.49
C ASP A 58 23.43 -13.23 -4.45
N ARG A 59 23.91 -12.03 -4.11
CA ARG A 59 23.74 -10.80 -4.88
C ARG A 59 24.44 -10.82 -6.25
N ASP A 60 25.46 -11.66 -6.41
CA ASP A 60 26.21 -11.73 -7.67
C ASP A 60 25.47 -12.57 -8.73
N LEU A 61 24.61 -13.49 -8.26
CA LEU A 61 23.78 -14.32 -9.12
C LEU A 61 22.37 -13.76 -9.28
N PHE A 62 21.82 -13.12 -8.25
CA PHE A 62 20.44 -12.63 -8.21
C PHE A 62 20.39 -11.11 -7.99
N SER A 63 20.31 -10.39 -9.12
CA SER A 63 20.40 -8.93 -9.18
C SER A 63 19.08 -8.25 -8.81
N SER A 64 19.17 -7.10 -8.13
CA SER A 64 18.08 -6.16 -7.88
C SER A 64 18.06 -4.97 -8.86
N ALA A 65 18.99 -4.88 -9.78
CA ALA A 65 19.21 -3.69 -10.61
C ALA A 65 18.01 -3.32 -11.53
N HIS A 66 17.13 -4.27 -11.82
CA HIS A 66 15.90 -4.04 -12.58
C HIS A 66 14.64 -4.08 -11.72
N GLY A 67 14.78 -3.99 -10.37
CA GLY A 67 13.66 -4.00 -9.44
C GLY A 67 13.50 -5.31 -8.68
N ASP A 68 12.39 -5.41 -7.95
CA ASP A 68 12.07 -6.51 -7.04
C ASP A 68 10.69 -7.14 -7.28
N ILE A 69 10.02 -6.74 -8.37
CA ILE A 69 8.76 -7.32 -8.85
C ILE A 69 8.88 -7.79 -10.29
N LEU A 70 7.99 -8.70 -10.67
CA LEU A 70 8.01 -9.36 -11.98
C LEU A 70 8.02 -8.37 -13.14
N GLU A 71 7.14 -7.38 -13.12
CA GLU A 71 6.94 -6.43 -14.21
C GLU A 71 8.17 -5.54 -14.44
N PHE A 72 8.79 -5.04 -13.36
CA PHE A 72 9.99 -4.20 -13.46
C PHE A 72 11.16 -4.97 -14.08
N ILE A 73 11.38 -6.21 -13.65
CA ILE A 73 12.47 -7.05 -14.16
C ILE A 73 12.22 -7.42 -15.63
N LYS A 74 11.00 -7.78 -16.00
CA LYS A 74 10.65 -8.09 -17.38
C LYS A 74 10.78 -6.90 -18.32
N ALA A 75 10.39 -5.73 -17.85
CA ALA A 75 10.54 -4.48 -18.60
C ALA A 75 12.01 -3.97 -18.63
N LYS A 76 12.94 -4.64 -17.93
CA LYS A 76 14.32 -4.16 -17.74
C LYS A 76 14.34 -2.71 -17.26
N SER A 77 13.49 -2.41 -16.28
CA SER A 77 13.33 -1.06 -15.75
C SER A 77 14.64 -0.54 -15.19
N VAL A 78 15.03 0.68 -15.58
CA VAL A 78 16.22 1.34 -15.03
C VAL A 78 15.77 2.38 -14.02
N MET A 79 16.17 2.19 -12.77
CA MET A 79 15.86 3.09 -11.68
C MET A 79 17.02 4.05 -11.41
N PRO A 80 16.76 5.30 -10.96
CA PRO A 80 17.82 6.18 -10.46
C PRO A 80 18.65 5.49 -9.38
N ASP A 81 19.95 5.77 -9.33
CA ASP A 81 20.89 5.14 -8.38
C ASP A 81 20.48 5.34 -6.91
N SER A 82 19.84 6.47 -6.61
CA SER A 82 19.31 6.81 -5.29
C SER A 82 18.07 5.97 -4.86
N VAL A 83 17.45 5.25 -5.79
CA VAL A 83 16.44 4.21 -5.48
C VAL A 83 17.21 2.93 -5.08
N PHE A 84 17.89 3.00 -3.97
CA PHE A 84 18.91 2.02 -3.52
C PHE A 84 18.35 0.61 -3.30
N ILE A 85 17.05 0.46 -3.07
CA ILE A 85 16.40 -0.86 -2.94
C ILE A 85 16.41 -1.63 -4.27
N HIS A 86 16.54 -0.93 -5.39
CA HIS A 86 16.63 -1.47 -6.75
C HIS A 86 18.03 -1.26 -7.34
N GLN A 87 19.06 -1.42 -6.53
CA GLN A 87 20.45 -1.31 -6.95
C GLN A 87 21.30 -2.47 -6.45
N ASP A 88 22.35 -2.79 -7.19
CA ASP A 88 23.42 -3.68 -6.76
C ASP A 88 24.66 -2.89 -6.32
N PRO A 89 25.62 -3.51 -5.58
CA PRO A 89 26.89 -2.87 -5.32
C PRO A 89 27.66 -2.50 -6.61
N PRO A 90 28.36 -1.35 -6.65
CA PRO A 90 28.70 -0.46 -5.53
C PRO A 90 27.60 0.57 -5.20
N LYS A 91 26.65 0.83 -6.12
CA LYS A 91 25.60 1.84 -5.96
C LYS A 91 24.76 1.58 -4.70
N HIS A 92 24.21 0.38 -4.56
CA HIS A 92 23.50 -0.02 -3.35
C HIS A 92 24.32 0.28 -2.08
N THR A 93 25.58 -0.11 -2.06
CA THR A 93 26.43 0.04 -0.86
C THR A 93 26.58 1.50 -0.45
N ALA A 94 26.77 2.41 -1.40
CA ALA A 94 26.95 3.83 -1.15
C ALA A 94 25.68 4.44 -0.48
N TYR A 95 24.53 4.31 -1.12
CA TYR A 95 23.28 4.86 -0.59
C TYR A 95 22.80 4.14 0.68
N ARG A 96 22.96 2.81 0.73
CA ARG A 96 22.62 2.03 1.93
C ARG A 96 23.42 2.45 3.15
N SER A 97 24.72 2.69 2.99
CA SER A 97 25.59 3.14 4.08
C SER A 97 25.18 4.53 4.60
N LEU A 98 24.77 5.43 3.71
CA LEU A 98 24.20 6.72 4.10
C LEU A 98 22.91 6.52 4.90
N MET A 99 21.97 5.75 4.36
CA MET A 99 20.67 5.54 4.99
C MET A 99 20.76 4.86 6.35
N GLN A 100 21.69 3.93 6.55
CA GLN A 100 21.92 3.28 7.85
C GLN A 100 22.42 4.26 8.93
N ARG A 101 23.08 5.35 8.56
CA ARG A 101 23.48 6.41 9.50
C ARG A 101 22.31 7.30 9.88
N ILE A 102 21.37 7.54 8.95
CA ILE A 102 20.23 8.43 9.12
C ILE A 102 19.05 7.67 9.78
N ILE A 103 18.71 6.49 9.27
CA ILE A 103 17.63 5.65 9.77
C ILE A 103 18.19 4.72 10.86
N THR A 104 18.31 5.24 12.07
CA THR A 104 18.82 4.47 13.21
C THR A 104 17.67 3.93 14.07
N PRO A 105 17.84 2.77 14.74
CA PRO A 105 16.85 2.28 15.72
C PRO A 105 16.51 3.33 16.78
N LYS A 106 17.50 4.09 17.25
CA LYS A 106 17.29 5.17 18.25
C LYS A 106 16.30 6.22 17.74
N ARG A 107 16.42 6.68 16.48
CA ARG A 107 15.51 7.65 15.87
C ARG A 107 14.11 7.05 15.68
N MET A 108 14.04 5.78 15.26
CA MET A 108 12.76 5.09 15.11
C MET A 108 12.03 4.94 16.45
N TYR A 109 12.74 4.58 17.52
CA TYR A 109 12.12 4.46 18.84
C TYR A 109 11.76 5.83 19.48
N ALA A 110 12.35 6.92 19.03
CA ALA A 110 12.02 8.26 19.53
C ALA A 110 10.57 8.67 19.23
N VAL A 111 9.95 8.14 18.17
CA VAL A 111 8.53 8.43 17.79
C VAL A 111 7.51 7.55 18.52
N GLU A 112 7.92 6.69 19.46
CA GLU A 112 7.00 5.76 20.15
C GLU A 112 5.84 6.47 20.85
N GLN A 113 6.11 7.57 21.56
CA GLN A 113 5.08 8.30 22.29
C GLN A 113 4.08 8.99 21.36
N ASP A 114 4.55 9.44 20.21
CA ASP A 114 3.70 10.05 19.19
C ASP A 114 2.81 9.01 18.54
N ILE A 115 3.34 7.81 18.24
CA ILE A 115 2.56 6.68 17.72
C ILE A 115 1.50 6.27 18.75
N ARG A 116 1.83 6.23 20.02
CA ARG A 116 0.90 5.93 21.11
C ARG A 116 -0.22 6.95 21.20
N ALA A 117 0.11 8.23 21.11
CA ALA A 117 -0.85 9.32 21.08
C ALA A 117 -1.77 9.25 19.85
N LEU A 118 -1.22 8.87 18.68
CA LEU A 118 -2.00 8.63 17.47
C LEU A 118 -3.02 7.51 17.67
N CYS A 119 -2.59 6.37 18.18
CA CYS A 119 -3.48 5.24 18.47
C CYS A 119 -4.59 5.65 19.46
N ALA A 120 -4.24 6.40 20.50
CA ALA A 120 -5.22 6.89 21.48
C ALA A 120 -6.24 7.82 20.80
N ARG A 121 -5.82 8.80 20.02
CA ARG A 121 -6.72 9.70 19.28
C ARG A 121 -7.68 8.96 18.35
N SER A 122 -7.20 7.88 17.71
CA SER A 122 -8.01 7.09 16.79
C SER A 122 -8.98 6.15 17.51
N LEU A 123 -8.59 5.58 18.64
CA LEU A 123 -9.34 4.53 19.34
C LEU A 123 -10.23 5.03 20.46
N ASP A 124 -9.84 6.08 21.21
CA ASP A 124 -10.61 6.58 22.36
C ASP A 124 -12.06 6.98 22.00
N PRO A 125 -12.33 7.63 20.86
CA PRO A 125 -13.70 7.95 20.46
C PRO A 125 -14.57 6.72 20.14
N LEU A 126 -13.96 5.55 19.94
CA LEU A 126 -14.63 4.31 19.58
C LEU A 126 -14.97 3.44 20.80
N VAL A 127 -14.43 3.78 21.97
CA VAL A 127 -14.70 3.05 23.22
C VAL A 127 -16.16 3.21 23.63
N GLY A 128 -16.83 2.09 23.85
CA GLY A 128 -18.28 2.05 24.13
C GLY A 128 -19.15 1.92 22.88
N GLY A 129 -18.55 2.01 21.69
CA GLY A 129 -19.19 1.62 20.43
C GLY A 129 -19.19 0.10 20.23
N ASP A 130 -19.80 -0.35 19.15
CA ASP A 130 -19.95 -1.77 18.81
C ASP A 130 -19.00 -2.25 17.71
N ARG A 131 -18.33 -1.34 17.01
CA ARG A 131 -17.46 -1.68 15.87
C ARG A 131 -16.42 -0.62 15.55
N PHE A 132 -15.31 -1.03 14.92
CA PHE A 132 -14.35 -0.15 14.24
C PHE A 132 -13.69 -0.89 13.07
N ASP A 133 -12.87 -0.19 12.27
CA ASP A 133 -12.13 -0.77 11.16
C ASP A 133 -10.61 -0.68 11.42
N PHE A 134 -9.93 -1.83 11.45
CA PHE A 134 -8.47 -1.89 11.69
C PHE A 134 -7.67 -1.10 10.66
N ILE A 135 -8.15 -1.03 9.41
CA ILE A 135 -7.45 -0.29 8.35
C ILE A 135 -7.78 1.19 8.44
N ALA A 136 -9.07 1.55 8.38
CA ALA A 136 -9.48 2.95 8.34
C ALA A 136 -9.05 3.72 9.60
N ASN A 137 -9.11 3.09 10.79
CA ASN A 137 -8.81 3.76 12.05
C ASN A 137 -7.35 3.67 12.48
N LEU A 138 -6.58 2.67 12.01
CA LEU A 138 -5.21 2.42 12.45
C LEU A 138 -4.24 2.23 11.30
N GLY A 139 -4.47 1.23 10.43
CA GLY A 139 -3.53 0.84 9.38
C GLY A 139 -3.24 1.95 8.38
N ALA A 140 -4.25 2.75 8.04
CA ALA A 140 -4.11 3.89 7.14
C ALA A 140 -3.49 5.13 7.80
N GLU A 141 -3.59 5.26 9.13
CA GLU A 141 -3.17 6.47 9.84
C GLU A 141 -1.78 6.32 10.50
N VAL A 142 -1.57 5.24 11.25
CA VAL A 142 -0.39 5.10 12.11
C VAL A 142 0.92 5.05 11.31
N PRO A 143 1.09 4.16 10.30
CA PRO A 143 2.36 4.04 9.58
C PRO A 143 2.69 5.30 8.78
N MET A 144 1.71 5.89 8.11
CA MET A 144 1.88 7.10 7.33
C MET A 144 2.38 8.25 8.20
N ARG A 145 1.76 8.45 9.39
CA ARG A 145 2.17 9.52 10.30
C ARG A 145 3.54 9.25 10.92
N ALA A 146 3.84 7.99 11.30
CA ALA A 146 5.14 7.62 11.84
C ALA A 146 6.28 7.93 10.84
N VAL A 147 6.13 7.51 9.58
CA VAL A 147 7.11 7.81 8.53
C VAL A 147 7.18 9.32 8.24
N SER A 148 6.04 10.00 8.19
CA SER A 148 6.00 11.44 7.95
C SER A 148 6.69 12.25 9.06
N MET A 149 6.54 11.85 10.33
CA MET A 149 7.26 12.46 11.44
C MET A 149 8.79 12.27 11.30
N LEU A 150 9.23 11.07 10.93
CA LEU A 150 10.66 10.80 10.69
C LEU A 150 11.21 11.64 9.52
N LEU A 151 10.42 11.81 8.46
CA LEU A 151 10.77 12.62 7.28
C LEU A 151 10.66 14.12 7.53
N GLY A 152 9.98 14.55 8.60
CA GLY A 152 9.73 15.95 8.92
C GLY A 152 8.61 16.58 8.09
N ILE A 153 7.66 15.78 7.59
CA ILE A 153 6.52 16.24 6.80
C ILE A 153 5.46 16.82 7.73
N PRO A 154 5.00 18.07 7.50
CA PRO A 154 3.96 18.70 8.31
C PRO A 154 2.65 17.88 8.34
N GLU A 155 1.98 17.84 9.49
CA GLU A 155 0.77 17.00 9.70
C GLU A 155 -0.33 17.29 8.67
N LYS A 156 -0.52 18.55 8.28
CA LYS A 156 -1.55 18.97 7.31
C LYS A 156 -1.39 18.34 5.91
N ASP A 157 -0.17 17.90 5.56
CA ASP A 157 0.17 17.43 4.21
C ASP A 157 0.32 15.90 4.16
N GLN A 158 0.34 15.23 5.31
CA GLN A 158 0.59 13.79 5.43
C GLN A 158 -0.49 12.94 4.73
N THR A 159 -1.76 13.34 4.80
CA THR A 159 -2.87 12.61 4.17
C THR A 159 -2.75 12.58 2.65
N ALA A 160 -2.39 13.71 2.03
CA ALA A 160 -2.21 13.79 0.56
C ALA A 160 -1.06 12.89 0.08
N ILE A 161 0.03 12.82 0.86
CA ILE A 161 1.17 11.94 0.55
C ILE A 161 0.75 10.47 0.65
N ARG A 162 0.00 10.07 1.69
CA ARG A 162 -0.54 8.73 1.81
C ARG A 162 -1.36 8.33 0.59
N GLU A 163 -2.34 9.16 0.20
CA GLU A 163 -3.22 8.88 -0.94
C GLU A 163 -2.44 8.71 -2.25
N SER A 164 -1.38 9.50 -2.44
CA SER A 164 -0.47 9.35 -3.58
C SER A 164 0.32 8.04 -3.53
N VAL A 165 0.78 7.61 -2.35
CA VAL A 165 1.48 6.33 -2.16
C VAL A 165 0.54 5.16 -2.42
N ASP A 166 -0.66 5.17 -1.82
CA ASP A 166 -1.68 4.12 -1.98
C ASP A 166 -2.09 3.95 -3.45
N ALA A 167 -2.29 5.07 -4.16
CA ALA A 167 -2.66 5.05 -5.59
C ALA A 167 -1.61 4.35 -6.47
N ARG A 168 -0.33 4.47 -6.12
CA ARG A 168 0.78 3.81 -6.86
C ARG A 168 0.83 2.29 -6.64
N MET A 169 0.45 1.84 -5.46
CA MET A 169 0.53 0.42 -5.10
C MET A 169 -0.68 -0.38 -5.59
N ARG A 170 -1.79 0.30 -5.87
CA ARG A 170 -3.02 -0.36 -6.32
C ARG A 170 -2.92 -0.86 -7.74
N THR A 171 -3.44 -2.09 -7.93
CA THR A 171 -3.58 -2.70 -9.24
C THR A 171 -5.05 -3.02 -9.52
N GLU A 172 -5.39 -3.17 -10.78
CA GLU A 172 -6.67 -3.79 -11.14
C GLU A 172 -6.63 -5.28 -10.77
N ALA A 173 -7.67 -5.76 -10.10
CA ALA A 173 -7.72 -7.15 -9.64
C ALA A 173 -7.53 -8.13 -10.81
N GLY A 174 -6.61 -9.06 -10.66
CA GLY A 174 -6.30 -10.05 -11.70
C GLY A 174 -5.38 -9.55 -12.83
N LYS A 175 -4.81 -8.35 -12.71
CA LYS A 175 -3.94 -7.78 -13.75
C LYS A 175 -2.57 -7.37 -13.21
N PRO A 176 -1.52 -7.46 -14.06
CA PRO A 176 -0.22 -6.87 -13.79
C PRO A 176 -0.30 -5.36 -13.56
N ILE A 177 0.76 -4.78 -12.98
CA ILE A 177 0.91 -3.33 -12.87
C ILE A 177 0.97 -2.69 -14.26
N ASP A 178 0.23 -1.60 -14.44
CA ASP A 178 0.41 -0.67 -15.56
C ASP A 178 1.63 0.23 -15.29
N LEU A 179 2.76 -0.13 -15.89
CA LEU A 179 4.03 0.60 -15.72
C LEU A 179 3.97 2.05 -16.20
N ALA A 180 3.19 2.36 -17.26
CA ALA A 180 3.05 3.72 -17.76
C ALA A 180 2.28 4.59 -16.76
N ASN A 181 1.20 4.08 -16.18
CA ASN A 181 0.46 4.74 -15.13
C ASN A 181 1.30 4.92 -13.86
N GLN A 182 2.08 3.91 -13.50
CA GLN A 182 3.02 3.98 -12.37
C GLN A 182 4.04 5.11 -12.52
N GLN A 183 4.65 5.25 -13.68
CA GLN A 183 5.62 6.33 -13.95
C GLN A 183 4.98 7.73 -13.84
N ALA A 184 3.77 7.91 -14.36
CA ALA A 184 3.06 9.18 -14.26
C ALA A 184 2.77 9.56 -12.79
N ILE A 185 2.25 8.61 -11.99
CA ILE A 185 1.98 8.83 -10.56
C ILE A 185 3.28 9.08 -9.78
N GLN A 186 4.37 8.40 -10.13
CA GLN A 186 5.67 8.62 -9.49
C GLN A 186 6.22 10.02 -9.78
N GLN A 187 6.12 10.53 -10.99
CA GLN A 187 6.53 11.89 -11.34
C GLN A 187 5.73 12.94 -10.56
N GLU A 188 4.43 12.76 -10.43
CA GLU A 188 3.58 13.64 -9.62
C GLU A 188 3.99 13.64 -8.13
N ALA A 189 4.29 12.48 -7.58
CA ALA A 189 4.75 12.35 -6.20
C ALA A 189 6.11 13.02 -5.95
N LEU A 190 7.07 12.85 -6.86
CA LEU A 190 8.38 13.50 -6.77
C LEU A 190 8.26 15.03 -6.80
N ALA A 191 7.38 15.58 -7.66
CA ALA A 191 7.12 17.02 -7.70
C ALA A 191 6.57 17.56 -6.36
N GLY A 192 5.74 16.77 -5.66
CA GLY A 192 5.25 17.12 -4.32
C GLY A 192 6.36 17.21 -3.27
N PHE A 193 7.36 16.32 -3.32
CA PHE A 193 8.48 16.36 -2.37
C PHE A 193 9.43 17.53 -2.61
N GLU A 194 9.57 18.06 -3.82
CA GLU A 194 10.41 19.20 -4.13
C GLU A 194 10.02 20.47 -3.33
N GLU A 195 8.73 20.68 -3.11
CA GLU A 195 8.25 21.80 -2.29
C GLU A 195 8.71 21.66 -0.83
N TYR A 196 8.61 20.44 -0.27
CA TYR A 196 9.08 20.15 1.09
C TYR A 196 10.59 20.26 1.23
N ILE A 197 11.35 19.78 0.28
CA ILE A 197 12.80 19.92 0.25
C ILE A 197 13.17 21.42 0.26
N SER A 198 12.54 22.20 -0.61
CA SER A 198 12.77 23.64 -0.71
C SER A 198 12.40 24.41 0.57
N TRP A 199 11.34 23.98 1.24
CA TRP A 199 10.92 24.55 2.52
C TRP A 199 11.88 24.16 3.63
N ARG A 200 12.30 22.89 3.69
CA ARG A 200 13.19 22.35 4.73
C ARG A 200 14.62 22.90 4.64
N GLU A 201 15.12 23.21 3.44
CA GLU A 201 16.38 23.95 3.28
C GLU A 201 16.40 25.28 4.02
N LYS A 202 15.26 25.98 4.02
CA LYS A 202 15.09 27.26 4.71
C LYS A 202 14.72 27.14 6.18
N ASN A 203 14.19 25.99 6.57
CA ASN A 203 13.68 25.69 7.90
C ASN A 203 14.23 24.35 8.42
N PRO A 204 15.54 24.23 8.64
CA PRO A 204 16.16 22.97 9.10
C PRO A 204 15.62 22.56 10.48
N SER A 205 15.51 21.25 10.71
CA SER A 205 15.00 20.66 11.95
C SER A 205 15.72 19.33 12.21
N ASP A 206 15.45 18.71 13.35
CA ASP A 206 15.99 17.36 13.67
C ASP A 206 15.12 16.27 13.00
N ASP A 207 15.17 16.20 11.68
CA ASP A 207 14.49 15.21 10.87
C ASP A 207 15.37 14.65 9.74
N MET A 208 14.89 13.56 9.10
CA MET A 208 15.65 12.89 8.04
C MET A 208 15.89 13.78 6.82
N MET A 209 14.94 14.63 6.45
CA MET A 209 15.08 15.50 5.29
C MET A 209 16.17 16.54 5.50
N SER A 210 16.23 17.16 6.70
CA SER A 210 17.32 18.08 7.07
C SER A 210 18.67 17.38 7.08
N GLU A 211 18.73 16.14 7.57
CA GLU A 211 19.97 15.36 7.61
C GLU A 211 20.43 14.96 6.20
N LEU A 212 19.51 14.54 5.31
CA LEU A 212 19.83 14.26 3.91
C LEU A 212 20.40 15.48 3.17
N LEU A 213 19.82 16.66 3.41
CA LEU A 213 20.29 17.92 2.83
C LEU A 213 21.70 18.29 3.28
N GLN A 214 22.09 17.91 4.51
CA GLN A 214 23.36 18.28 5.11
C GLN A 214 24.42 17.15 5.07
N ALA A 215 24.03 15.92 4.73
CA ALA A 215 24.90 14.76 4.76
C ALA A 215 26.06 14.88 3.77
N ASP A 216 27.26 14.50 4.21
CA ASP A 216 28.35 14.18 3.31
C ASP A 216 28.15 12.75 2.79
N PHE A 217 28.01 12.64 1.49
CA PHE A 217 27.75 11.41 0.77
C PHE A 217 28.99 11.00 -0.02
N LYS A 218 29.48 9.80 0.24
CA LYS A 218 30.52 9.18 -0.57
C LYS A 218 29.84 8.36 -1.65
N ASP A 219 29.91 8.86 -2.89
CA ASP A 219 29.24 8.25 -4.03
C ASP A 219 29.90 6.91 -4.46
N PRO A 220 29.28 6.19 -5.42
CA PRO A 220 29.82 4.90 -5.90
C PRO A 220 31.26 4.99 -6.48
N GLU A 221 31.64 6.16 -6.99
CA GLU A 221 32.96 6.48 -7.54
C GLU A 221 33.98 6.83 -6.44
N GLY A 222 33.52 6.97 -5.20
CA GLY A 222 34.34 7.27 -4.04
C GLY A 222 34.56 8.76 -3.78
N VAL A 223 33.85 9.64 -4.50
CA VAL A 223 33.91 11.10 -4.32
C VAL A 223 32.95 11.52 -3.20
N THR A 224 33.44 12.34 -2.28
CA THR A 224 32.61 12.93 -1.23
C THR A 224 31.94 14.20 -1.74
N ARG A 225 30.61 14.23 -1.70
CA ARG A 225 29.78 15.34 -2.16
C ARG A 225 28.48 15.42 -1.35
N LYS A 226 27.69 16.45 -1.59
CA LYS A 226 26.29 16.50 -1.13
C LYS A 226 25.40 15.73 -2.09
N LEU A 227 24.25 15.25 -1.58
CA LEU A 227 23.19 14.70 -2.44
C LEU A 227 22.61 15.80 -3.33
N THR A 228 22.23 15.42 -4.53
CA THR A 228 21.40 16.28 -5.39
C THR A 228 19.96 16.29 -4.88
N ARG A 229 19.13 17.27 -5.32
CA ARG A 229 17.71 17.31 -4.99
C ARG A 229 16.94 16.08 -5.48
N ASP A 230 17.23 15.64 -6.70
CA ASP A 230 16.62 14.44 -7.27
C ASP A 230 16.94 13.20 -6.44
N GLU A 231 18.18 13.06 -5.96
CA GLU A 231 18.57 11.96 -5.08
C GLU A 231 17.81 11.99 -3.75
N ILE A 232 17.65 13.17 -3.15
CA ILE A 232 16.88 13.35 -1.92
C ILE A 232 15.40 13.03 -2.17
N SER A 233 14.79 13.56 -3.24
CA SER A 233 13.40 13.28 -3.62
C SER A 233 13.15 11.78 -3.79
N ASN A 234 14.05 11.08 -4.50
CA ASN A 234 13.94 9.64 -4.70
C ASN A 234 14.04 8.86 -3.38
N ILE A 235 15.00 9.22 -2.52
CA ILE A 235 15.17 8.58 -1.20
C ILE A 235 13.93 8.80 -0.33
N VAL A 236 13.43 10.01 -0.23
CA VAL A 236 12.23 10.36 0.55
C VAL A 236 11.02 9.59 0.03
N ASN A 237 10.85 9.51 -1.30
CA ASN A 237 9.78 8.75 -1.94
C ASN A 237 9.84 7.24 -1.62
N VAL A 238 11.05 6.65 -1.66
CA VAL A 238 11.25 5.23 -1.28
C VAL A 238 10.85 5.00 0.18
N VAL A 239 11.31 5.86 1.09
CA VAL A 239 11.03 5.72 2.53
C VAL A 239 9.54 5.90 2.82
N ALA A 240 8.90 6.91 2.22
CA ALA A 240 7.47 7.16 2.39
C ALA A 240 6.61 5.98 1.89
N GLY A 241 6.93 5.45 0.71
CA GLY A 241 6.20 4.33 0.12
C GLY A 241 6.38 3.02 0.89
N ALA A 242 7.63 2.63 1.13
CA ALA A 242 7.93 1.35 1.77
C ALA A 242 7.45 1.27 3.22
N GLY A 243 7.49 2.38 3.96
CA GLY A 243 7.12 2.40 5.38
C GLY A 243 5.61 2.45 5.62
N ASN A 244 4.82 2.94 4.68
CA ASN A 244 3.37 3.08 4.84
C ASN A 244 2.63 1.75 4.58
N GLU A 245 2.67 1.25 3.35
CA GLU A 245 1.83 0.14 2.91
C GLU A 245 2.11 -1.17 3.64
N THR A 246 3.35 -1.50 3.88
CA THR A 246 3.72 -2.76 4.51
C THR A 246 3.23 -2.86 5.95
N THR A 247 3.38 -1.79 6.73
CA THR A 247 2.93 -1.78 8.14
C THR A 247 1.41 -1.66 8.25
N ASN A 248 0.75 -0.97 7.30
CA ASN A 248 -0.70 -1.00 7.17
C ASN A 248 -1.21 -2.46 7.06
N ARG A 249 -0.58 -3.27 6.19
CA ARG A 249 -0.96 -4.69 6.04
C ARG A 249 -0.69 -5.50 7.30
N LEU A 250 0.42 -5.27 8.01
CA LEU A 250 0.68 -5.91 9.31
C LEU A 250 -0.44 -5.65 10.31
N ILE A 251 -0.92 -4.41 10.41
CA ILE A 251 -2.02 -4.02 11.31
C ILE A 251 -3.31 -4.77 10.95
N GLY A 252 -3.64 -4.85 9.68
CA GLY A 252 -4.79 -5.62 9.20
C GLY A 252 -4.68 -7.11 9.50
N TRP A 253 -3.51 -7.71 9.24
CA TRP A 253 -3.27 -9.12 9.56
C TRP A 253 -3.31 -9.40 11.07
N MET A 254 -2.85 -8.47 11.89
CA MET A 254 -2.98 -8.55 13.34
C MET A 254 -4.45 -8.61 13.76
N GLY A 255 -5.28 -7.70 13.23
CA GLY A 255 -6.71 -7.68 13.49
C GLY A 255 -7.40 -9.00 13.17
N LYS A 256 -7.15 -9.55 11.96
CA LYS A 256 -7.70 -10.83 11.52
C LYS A 256 -7.16 -12.01 12.34
N THR A 257 -5.84 -12.14 12.42
CA THR A 257 -5.23 -13.35 12.98
C THR A 257 -5.53 -13.49 14.46
N LEU A 258 -5.50 -12.40 15.24
CA LEU A 258 -5.87 -12.45 16.64
C LEU A 258 -7.37 -12.65 16.87
N ALA A 259 -8.24 -12.26 15.93
CA ALA A 259 -9.66 -12.62 15.98
C ALA A 259 -9.88 -14.13 15.81
N GLU A 260 -9.14 -14.74 14.86
CA GLU A 260 -9.23 -16.18 14.57
C GLU A 260 -8.57 -17.07 15.63
N HIS A 261 -7.73 -16.49 16.51
CA HIS A 261 -7.05 -17.18 17.60
C HIS A 261 -7.37 -16.54 18.96
N PRO A 262 -8.65 -16.55 19.39
CA PRO A 262 -9.11 -15.83 20.57
C PRO A 262 -8.44 -16.29 21.87
N ASP A 263 -8.02 -17.58 21.95
CA ASP A 263 -7.33 -18.09 23.13
C ASP A 263 -5.95 -17.46 23.27
N GLN A 264 -5.18 -17.39 22.19
CA GLN A 264 -3.86 -16.76 22.18
C GLN A 264 -3.99 -15.24 22.38
N ARG A 265 -5.01 -14.59 21.81
CA ARG A 265 -5.30 -13.18 22.08
C ARG A 265 -5.53 -12.95 23.58
N ARG A 266 -6.33 -13.78 24.26
CA ARG A 266 -6.56 -13.69 25.71
C ARG A 266 -5.30 -13.91 26.52
N ASP A 267 -4.38 -14.77 26.05
CA ASP A 267 -3.07 -14.94 26.71
C ASP A 267 -2.24 -13.64 26.62
N VAL A 268 -2.26 -12.96 25.47
CA VAL A 268 -1.58 -11.66 25.32
C VAL A 268 -2.21 -10.58 26.19
N VAL A 269 -3.55 -10.54 26.30
CA VAL A 269 -4.26 -9.61 27.20
C VAL A 269 -3.87 -9.83 28.66
N LYS A 270 -3.76 -11.10 29.10
CA LYS A 270 -3.34 -11.45 30.46
C LYS A 270 -1.86 -11.17 30.72
N ASN A 271 -1.03 -11.33 29.70
CA ASN A 271 0.42 -11.14 29.78
C ASN A 271 0.93 -10.32 28.59
N PRO A 272 0.89 -8.97 28.67
CA PRO A 272 1.38 -8.08 27.61
C PRO A 272 2.86 -8.25 27.24
N ALA A 273 3.68 -8.91 28.08
CA ALA A 273 5.07 -9.23 27.74
C ALA A 273 5.17 -10.20 26.54
N LEU A 274 4.08 -10.86 26.14
CA LEU A 274 4.00 -11.69 24.94
C LEU A 274 3.84 -10.88 23.65
N ILE A 275 3.53 -9.58 23.71
CA ILE A 275 3.28 -8.77 22.51
C ILE A 275 4.45 -8.79 21.51
N PRO A 276 5.71 -8.60 21.92
CA PRO A 276 6.83 -8.67 20.96
C PRO A 276 6.91 -10.03 20.23
N ALA A 277 6.74 -11.14 20.94
CA ALA A 277 6.72 -12.47 20.32
C ALA A 277 5.51 -12.67 19.41
N THR A 278 4.36 -12.12 19.77
CA THR A 278 3.14 -12.11 18.96
C THR A 278 3.37 -11.37 17.63
N ILE A 279 4.05 -10.22 17.66
CA ILE A 279 4.37 -9.45 16.43
C ILE A 279 5.32 -10.24 15.53
N GLU A 280 6.37 -10.88 16.07
CA GLU A 280 7.27 -11.72 15.26
C GLU A 280 6.53 -12.90 14.63
N GLU A 281 5.63 -13.55 15.38
CA GLU A 281 4.84 -14.66 14.85
C GLU A 281 3.82 -14.19 13.80
N LEU A 282 3.20 -13.01 13.97
CA LEU A 282 2.33 -12.40 12.95
C LEU A 282 3.11 -12.12 11.66
N LEU A 283 4.29 -11.51 11.77
CA LEU A 283 5.18 -11.25 10.64
C LEU A 283 5.58 -12.53 9.92
N ARG A 284 5.90 -13.61 10.66
CA ARG A 284 6.18 -14.91 10.06
C ARG A 284 4.96 -15.49 9.36
N PHE A 285 3.82 -15.49 10.03
CA PHE A 285 2.61 -16.21 9.62
C PHE A 285 1.89 -15.55 8.46
N GLU A 286 1.78 -14.20 8.49
CA GLU A 286 1.13 -13.38 7.46
C GLU A 286 2.05 -12.21 7.05
N PRO A 287 3.15 -12.48 6.33
CA PRO A 287 4.05 -11.41 5.89
C PRO A 287 3.35 -10.43 4.95
N PRO A 288 3.45 -9.11 5.21
CA PRO A 288 2.88 -8.09 4.32
C PRO A 288 3.39 -8.17 2.87
N GLY A 289 4.69 -8.42 2.69
CA GLY A 289 5.29 -8.72 1.39
C GLY A 289 5.41 -10.23 1.20
N PRO A 290 4.50 -10.89 0.46
CA PRO A 290 4.48 -12.34 0.36
C PRO A 290 5.61 -12.91 -0.49
N PHE A 291 6.21 -12.11 -1.35
CA PHE A 291 7.31 -12.49 -2.23
C PHE A 291 8.15 -11.26 -2.64
N VAL A 292 9.34 -11.51 -3.15
CA VAL A 292 10.20 -10.57 -3.86
C VAL A 292 10.81 -11.28 -5.07
N ALA A 293 11.26 -10.51 -6.07
CA ALA A 293 11.85 -11.07 -7.29
C ALA A 293 13.29 -10.55 -7.49
N ARG A 294 14.08 -11.30 -8.26
CA ARG A 294 15.43 -10.95 -8.72
C ARG A 294 15.63 -11.40 -10.15
N GLU A 295 16.52 -10.72 -10.85
CA GLU A 295 17.01 -11.18 -12.15
C GLU A 295 18.17 -12.15 -12.01
N VAL A 296 18.15 -13.25 -12.78
CA VAL A 296 19.23 -14.25 -12.81
C VAL A 296 20.36 -13.76 -13.74
N MET A 297 21.59 -13.63 -13.23
CA MET A 297 22.70 -12.96 -13.92
C MET A 297 23.53 -13.88 -14.81
N ARG A 298 23.40 -15.19 -14.70
CA ARG A 298 24.03 -16.21 -15.55
C ARG A 298 23.19 -17.46 -15.62
N ASP A 299 23.42 -18.31 -16.61
CA ASP A 299 22.77 -19.63 -16.69
C ASP A 299 23.12 -20.46 -15.46
N ILE A 300 22.11 -21.05 -14.86
CA ILE A 300 22.24 -21.96 -13.71
C ILE A 300 21.37 -23.18 -13.89
N GLU A 301 21.65 -24.20 -13.09
CA GLU A 301 20.79 -25.36 -12.94
C GLU A 301 20.38 -25.52 -11.47
N LEU A 302 19.07 -25.65 -11.22
CA LEU A 302 18.51 -25.87 -9.90
C LEU A 302 17.46 -26.97 -9.99
N TYR A 303 17.55 -27.98 -9.13
CA TYR A 303 16.65 -29.15 -9.13
C TYR A 303 16.55 -29.84 -10.52
N GLY A 304 17.67 -29.89 -11.27
CA GLY A 304 17.72 -30.49 -12.60
C GLY A 304 17.01 -29.69 -13.70
N GLN A 305 16.60 -28.45 -13.42
CA GLN A 305 16.01 -27.53 -14.39
C GLN A 305 17.00 -26.41 -14.72
N LYS A 306 17.15 -26.11 -16.01
CA LYS A 306 17.96 -24.99 -16.49
C LYS A 306 17.19 -23.68 -16.35
N ILE A 307 17.84 -22.69 -15.77
CA ILE A 307 17.33 -21.34 -15.62
C ILE A 307 18.27 -20.41 -16.40
N PRO A 308 17.81 -19.79 -17.48
CA PRO A 308 18.67 -18.97 -18.32
C PRO A 308 18.98 -17.64 -17.63
N LYS A 309 20.11 -17.03 -18.04
CA LYS A 309 20.42 -15.63 -17.74
C LYS A 309 19.26 -14.72 -18.16
N GLY A 310 18.91 -13.77 -17.33
CA GLY A 310 17.82 -12.80 -17.56
C GLY A 310 16.45 -13.31 -17.11
N ALA A 311 16.35 -14.57 -16.66
CA ALA A 311 15.11 -15.08 -16.08
C ALA A 311 14.74 -14.36 -14.79
N VAL A 312 13.45 -14.31 -14.48
CA VAL A 312 12.95 -13.81 -13.20
C VAL A 312 12.87 -14.96 -12.20
N MET A 313 13.50 -14.78 -11.04
CA MET A 313 13.39 -15.69 -9.90
C MET A 313 12.57 -15.02 -8.80
N MET A 314 11.40 -15.58 -8.48
CA MET A 314 10.56 -15.13 -7.36
C MET A 314 10.85 -15.96 -6.11
N MET A 315 11.12 -15.27 -5.01
CA MET A 315 11.30 -15.87 -3.68
C MET A 315 10.02 -15.71 -2.89
N LEU A 316 9.33 -16.82 -2.63
CA LEU A 316 8.04 -16.83 -1.95
C LEU A 316 8.23 -16.78 -0.44
N LEU A 317 8.36 -15.55 0.11
CA LEU A 317 8.63 -15.31 1.53
C LEU A 317 7.52 -15.87 2.43
N ALA A 318 6.26 -15.73 2.02
CA ALA A 318 5.13 -16.28 2.76
C ALA A 318 5.12 -17.83 2.76
N ALA A 319 5.62 -18.44 1.69
CA ALA A 319 5.77 -19.89 1.64
C ALA A 319 6.91 -20.38 2.54
N CYS A 320 8.10 -19.79 2.41
CA CYS A 320 9.28 -20.23 3.16
C CYS A 320 9.15 -19.96 4.67
N ASN A 321 8.39 -18.97 5.09
CA ASN A 321 8.08 -18.70 6.49
C ASN A 321 7.19 -19.75 7.14
N ARG A 322 6.61 -20.65 6.35
CA ARG A 322 5.82 -21.81 6.82
C ARG A 322 6.48 -23.15 6.51
N ASP A 323 7.75 -23.13 6.09
CA ASP A 323 8.53 -24.34 5.81
C ASP A 323 8.76 -25.14 7.09
N GLU A 324 8.25 -26.37 7.14
CA GLU A 324 8.33 -27.25 8.31
C GLU A 324 9.76 -27.72 8.62
N SER A 325 10.67 -27.68 7.63
CA SER A 325 12.09 -27.92 7.87
C SER A 325 12.71 -26.87 8.80
N ARG A 326 12.10 -25.70 8.90
CA ARG A 326 12.55 -24.57 9.72
C ARG A 326 11.62 -24.27 10.89
N PHE A 327 10.31 -24.36 10.69
CA PHE A 327 9.28 -24.02 11.65
C PHE A 327 8.35 -25.22 11.89
N ALA A 328 8.55 -25.95 12.97
CA ALA A 328 7.66 -27.06 13.31
C ALA A 328 6.20 -26.59 13.35
N ASN A 329 5.29 -27.31 12.67
CA ASN A 329 3.91 -26.90 12.45
C ASN A 329 3.81 -25.47 11.84
N GLY A 330 4.56 -25.21 10.76
CA GLY A 330 4.70 -23.88 10.14
C GLY A 330 3.38 -23.25 9.72
N ASP A 331 2.38 -24.03 9.38
CA ASP A 331 1.03 -23.60 9.00
C ASP A 331 0.14 -23.24 10.21
N SER A 332 0.63 -23.36 11.46
CA SER A 332 -0.09 -22.98 12.66
C SER A 332 0.45 -21.66 13.22
N PHE A 333 -0.46 -20.75 13.58
CA PHE A 333 -0.13 -19.56 14.35
C PHE A 333 0.11 -19.94 15.82
N ASN A 334 1.25 -19.53 16.39
CA ASN A 334 1.60 -19.85 17.77
C ASN A 334 2.49 -18.77 18.39
N ILE A 335 1.93 -17.93 19.25
CA ILE A 335 2.65 -16.84 19.93
C ILE A 335 3.72 -17.34 20.93
N HIS A 336 3.68 -18.62 21.28
CA HIS A 336 4.66 -19.28 22.15
C HIS A 336 5.73 -20.03 21.35
N ARG A 337 5.78 -19.84 20.03
CA ARG A 337 6.80 -20.46 19.19
C ARG A 337 8.20 -20.02 19.61
N GLU A 338 9.14 -20.95 19.66
CA GLU A 338 10.55 -20.61 19.81
C GLU A 338 10.98 -19.60 18.72
N ALA A 339 11.57 -18.48 19.15
CA ALA A 339 12.00 -17.44 18.23
C ALA A 339 13.03 -17.96 17.23
N ARG A 340 12.73 -17.86 15.94
CA ARG A 340 13.62 -18.19 14.83
C ARG A 340 13.53 -17.10 13.77
N PRO A 341 14.64 -16.75 13.09
CA PRO A 341 14.59 -15.80 12.01
C PRO A 341 13.60 -16.23 10.92
N HIS A 342 12.69 -15.32 10.55
CA HIS A 342 11.80 -15.46 9.40
C HIS A 342 12.25 -14.52 8.27
N MET A 343 11.77 -14.75 7.03
CA MET A 343 12.21 -14.04 5.84
C MET A 343 11.38 -12.80 5.50
N THR A 344 10.44 -12.39 6.35
CA THR A 344 9.55 -11.26 6.09
C THR A 344 10.29 -9.96 5.81
N PHE A 345 11.43 -9.75 6.46
CA PHE A 345 12.29 -8.58 6.24
C PHE A 345 13.42 -8.84 5.25
N GLY A 346 13.37 -9.94 4.50
CA GLY A 346 14.45 -10.34 3.61
C GLY A 346 15.72 -10.80 4.32
N GLN A 347 16.78 -10.95 3.55
CA GLN A 347 18.14 -11.33 4.00
C GLN A 347 19.21 -10.64 3.15
N GLY A 348 20.48 -10.73 3.58
CA GLY A 348 21.60 -10.19 2.84
C GLY A 348 21.64 -8.65 2.85
N ILE A 349 22.16 -8.08 1.77
CA ILE A 349 22.39 -6.63 1.68
C ILE A 349 21.10 -5.81 1.66
N HIS A 350 19.99 -6.39 1.19
CA HIS A 350 18.67 -5.76 1.10
C HIS A 350 17.76 -6.02 2.33
N VAL A 351 18.29 -6.55 3.43
CA VAL A 351 17.49 -6.70 4.67
C VAL A 351 16.80 -5.38 5.01
N CYS A 352 15.51 -5.45 5.37
CA CYS A 352 14.67 -4.27 5.57
C CYS A 352 15.27 -3.30 6.61
N ILE A 353 15.54 -2.06 6.20
CA ILE A 353 16.06 -1.02 7.09
C ILE A 353 14.98 -0.52 8.06
N GLY A 354 13.70 -0.58 7.67
CA GLY A 354 12.54 -0.18 8.47
C GLY A 354 12.07 -1.22 9.49
N ALA A 355 12.70 -2.40 9.55
CA ALA A 355 12.26 -3.48 10.44
C ALA A 355 12.09 -3.08 11.92
N PRO A 356 12.97 -2.24 12.54
CA PRO A 356 12.75 -1.76 13.90
C PRO A 356 11.48 -0.89 14.04
N LEU A 357 11.18 -0.06 13.05
CA LEU A 357 9.97 0.78 13.06
C LEU A 357 8.70 -0.05 12.92
N ALA A 358 8.66 -0.99 11.97
CA ALA A 358 7.51 -1.87 11.77
C ALA A 358 7.19 -2.70 13.03
N ARG A 359 8.23 -3.18 13.74
CA ARG A 359 8.08 -3.87 15.03
C ARG A 359 7.56 -2.96 16.12
N LEU A 360 8.05 -1.73 16.18
CA LEU A 360 7.60 -0.72 17.11
C LEU A 360 6.12 -0.40 16.89
N GLU A 361 5.74 -0.09 15.67
CA GLU A 361 4.36 0.23 15.31
C GLU A 361 3.42 -0.95 15.60
N GLY A 362 3.77 -2.16 15.16
CA GLY A 362 2.98 -3.36 15.45
C GLY A 362 2.80 -3.59 16.95
N ARG A 363 3.88 -3.42 17.74
CA ARG A 363 3.82 -3.53 19.21
C ARG A 363 2.90 -2.48 19.83
N VAL A 364 3.10 -1.21 19.51
CA VAL A 364 2.31 -0.11 20.09
C VAL A 364 0.84 -0.24 19.72
N VAL A 365 0.54 -0.54 18.45
CA VAL A 365 -0.86 -0.76 18.01
C VAL A 365 -1.48 -1.93 18.76
N ALA A 366 -0.76 -3.06 18.92
CA ALA A 366 -1.26 -4.20 19.68
C ALA A 366 -1.56 -3.83 21.14
N GLU A 367 -0.65 -3.12 21.82
CA GLU A 367 -0.82 -2.65 23.18
C GLU A 367 -2.06 -1.75 23.33
N GLU A 368 -2.22 -0.77 22.43
CA GLU A 368 -3.30 0.21 22.52
C GLU A 368 -4.67 -0.36 22.12
N VAL A 369 -4.70 -1.31 21.16
CA VAL A 369 -5.94 -2.02 20.79
C VAL A 369 -6.38 -2.95 21.92
N LEU A 370 -5.49 -3.83 22.40
CA LEU A 370 -5.83 -4.83 23.42
C LEU A 370 -6.23 -4.22 24.75
N LYS A 371 -5.70 -3.03 25.07
CA LYS A 371 -6.07 -2.25 26.26
C LYS A 371 -7.53 -1.77 26.22
N ARG A 372 -8.05 -1.41 25.03
CA ARG A 372 -9.39 -0.85 24.84
C ARG A 372 -10.41 -1.89 24.40
N PHE A 373 -9.98 -2.79 23.55
CA PHE A 373 -10.79 -3.80 22.91
C PHE A 373 -10.13 -5.19 23.08
N PRO A 374 -10.28 -5.83 24.26
CA PRO A 374 -9.65 -7.14 24.51
C PRO A 374 -10.29 -8.28 23.70
N GLU A 375 -11.50 -8.07 23.20
CA GLU A 375 -12.26 -9.03 22.40
C GLU A 375 -12.83 -8.36 21.16
N TRP A 376 -12.71 -9.03 20.02
CA TRP A 376 -13.37 -8.64 18.75
C TRP A 376 -13.58 -9.82 17.83
N GLU A 377 -14.50 -9.66 16.89
CA GLU A 377 -14.77 -10.59 15.77
C GLU A 377 -14.69 -9.82 14.46
N VAL A 378 -14.15 -10.45 13.40
CA VAL A 378 -14.09 -9.82 12.07
C VAL A 378 -15.46 -9.85 11.40
N ASP A 379 -15.84 -8.73 10.82
CA ASP A 379 -17.00 -8.60 9.94
C ASP A 379 -16.58 -8.95 8.48
N TYR A 380 -16.50 -10.27 8.20
CA TYR A 380 -16.07 -10.77 6.89
C TYR A 380 -16.98 -10.38 5.72
N GLU A 381 -18.24 -10.03 6.00
CA GLU A 381 -19.19 -9.60 4.97
C GLU A 381 -18.79 -8.24 4.39
N ASN A 382 -18.18 -7.38 5.21
CA ASN A 382 -17.79 -6.03 4.86
C ASN A 382 -16.25 -5.86 4.74
N ALA A 383 -15.47 -6.91 4.98
CA ALA A 383 -14.02 -6.87 4.82
C ALA A 383 -13.62 -6.88 3.34
N VAL A 384 -12.68 -6.00 2.95
CA VAL A 384 -12.22 -5.86 1.58
C VAL A 384 -10.74 -6.19 1.50
N MET A 385 -10.41 -7.24 0.75
CA MET A 385 -9.02 -7.59 0.44
C MET A 385 -8.45 -6.63 -0.59
N SER A 386 -7.23 -6.18 -0.36
CA SER A 386 -6.53 -5.28 -1.28
C SER A 386 -6.09 -5.99 -2.56
N SER A 387 -6.13 -5.28 -3.68
CA SER A 387 -5.48 -5.67 -4.92
C SER A 387 -4.23 -4.81 -5.12
N THR A 388 -3.08 -5.41 -4.87
CA THR A 388 -1.76 -4.77 -5.01
C THR A 388 -0.76 -5.77 -5.56
N SER A 389 0.35 -5.27 -6.11
CA SER A 389 1.35 -6.08 -6.83
C SER A 389 2.38 -6.76 -5.94
N SER A 390 2.72 -6.15 -4.80
CA SER A 390 3.88 -6.56 -3.99
C SER A 390 3.58 -6.74 -2.51
N VAL A 391 2.41 -6.28 -2.05
CA VAL A 391 1.97 -6.43 -0.67
C VAL A 391 0.61 -7.13 -0.62
N ARG A 392 0.32 -7.80 0.48
CA ARG A 392 -0.91 -8.56 0.69
C ARG A 392 -1.58 -8.14 2.00
N GLY A 393 -2.86 -7.85 1.96
CA GLY A 393 -3.63 -7.47 3.16
C GLY A 393 -4.97 -6.85 2.82
N TRP A 394 -5.47 -6.01 3.67
CA TRP A 394 -6.82 -5.49 3.64
C TRP A 394 -6.85 -4.01 3.26
N ASP A 395 -7.87 -3.60 2.51
CA ASP A 395 -8.26 -2.20 2.29
C ASP A 395 -9.29 -1.75 3.33
N SER A 396 -10.06 -2.69 3.89
CA SER A 396 -10.99 -2.48 4.99
C SER A 396 -11.11 -3.78 5.78
N LEU A 397 -10.98 -3.70 7.10
CA LEU A 397 -11.15 -4.83 8.02
C LEU A 397 -12.00 -4.39 9.22
N PRO A 398 -13.33 -4.26 9.03
CA PRO A 398 -14.21 -3.92 10.13
C PRO A 398 -14.33 -5.09 11.11
N VAL A 399 -14.44 -4.73 12.40
CA VAL A 399 -14.59 -5.69 13.49
C VAL A 399 -15.72 -5.28 14.43
N TRP A 400 -16.39 -6.24 15.02
CA TRP A 400 -17.31 -6.09 16.11
C TRP A 400 -16.57 -6.20 17.43
N VAL A 401 -16.73 -5.21 18.32
CA VAL A 401 -16.08 -5.14 19.65
C VAL A 401 -17.06 -5.25 20.80
N GLY A 402 -18.35 -5.28 20.50
CA GLY A 402 -19.45 -5.50 21.42
C GLY A 402 -20.24 -6.77 21.05
N SER A 403 -21.38 -6.97 21.70
CA SER A 403 -22.27 -8.08 21.33
C SER A 403 -22.74 -7.89 19.90
N LYS A 404 -22.40 -8.83 19.02
CA LYS A 404 -22.94 -8.87 17.66
C LYS A 404 -24.46 -8.82 17.72
N PRO A 405 -25.15 -7.92 17.04
CA PRO A 405 -26.60 -7.87 17.03
C PRO A 405 -27.14 -9.22 16.58
N LYS A 406 -27.98 -9.87 17.41
CA LYS A 406 -28.53 -11.22 17.15
C LYS A 406 -29.38 -11.31 15.86
N ASN A 407 -29.66 -10.17 15.20
CA ASN A 407 -30.47 -10.06 13.99
C ASN A 407 -29.92 -9.03 13.00
N ALA A 408 -28.61 -9.01 12.78
CA ALA A 408 -28.08 -8.33 11.61
C ALA A 408 -28.30 -9.22 10.37
N THR A 409 -29.53 -9.40 9.96
CA THR A 409 -29.83 -9.60 8.54
C THR A 409 -29.58 -8.24 7.88
N ILE A 410 -28.32 -7.93 7.66
CA ILE A 410 -27.96 -6.84 6.77
C ILE A 410 -28.37 -7.34 5.39
N SER A 411 -29.40 -6.71 4.84
CA SER A 411 -29.65 -6.79 3.41
C SER A 411 -28.40 -6.22 2.74
N VAL A 412 -27.46 -7.10 2.40
CA VAL A 412 -26.36 -6.77 1.50
C VAL A 412 -27.02 -6.28 0.22
N PRO A 413 -26.73 -5.07 -0.26
CA PRO A 413 -27.00 -4.78 -1.65
C PRO A 413 -26.14 -5.80 -2.42
N LYS A 414 -26.81 -6.84 -2.93
CA LYS A 414 -26.23 -7.82 -3.84
C LYS A 414 -25.45 -7.02 -4.89
N PRO A 415 -24.16 -7.34 -5.18
CA PRO A 415 -23.48 -6.72 -6.30
C PRO A 415 -24.45 -6.80 -7.48
N ALA A 416 -24.75 -5.68 -8.10
CA ALA A 416 -25.65 -5.63 -9.23
C ALA A 416 -25.14 -6.65 -10.24
N ALA A 417 -25.98 -7.64 -10.53
CA ALA A 417 -25.75 -8.56 -11.63
C ALA A 417 -25.49 -7.72 -12.89
N PRO A 418 -24.65 -8.20 -13.82
CA PRO A 418 -24.42 -7.48 -15.07
C PRO A 418 -25.76 -7.15 -15.70
N ALA A 419 -25.94 -5.87 -16.00
CA ALA A 419 -27.17 -5.29 -16.49
C ALA A 419 -27.74 -6.12 -17.64
N ALA A 420 -28.96 -6.61 -17.45
CA ALA A 420 -29.79 -7.09 -18.54
C ALA A 420 -30.05 -5.95 -19.53
N ALA A 421 -30.14 -6.31 -20.80
CA ALA A 421 -30.29 -5.46 -21.96
C ALA A 421 -31.31 -4.30 -21.83
N PRO A 422 -31.16 -3.24 -22.63
CA PRO A 422 -31.72 -1.92 -22.41
C PRO A 422 -33.26 -1.93 -22.49
N ALA A 423 -33.91 -1.44 -21.43
CA ALA A 423 -35.29 -0.99 -21.48
C ALA A 423 -35.36 0.37 -22.20
N ALA A 424 -36.44 0.59 -22.89
CA ALA A 424 -36.76 1.67 -23.81
C ALA A 424 -36.41 3.10 -23.34
N PRO A 425 -36.28 4.07 -24.27
CA PRO A 425 -35.67 5.38 -24.05
C PRO A 425 -36.48 6.22 -23.06
N VAL A 426 -35.84 6.55 -21.93
CA VAL A 426 -36.29 7.59 -21.00
C VAL A 426 -35.93 8.94 -21.62
N ALA A 427 -36.86 9.88 -21.62
CA ALA A 427 -36.70 11.24 -22.13
C ALA A 427 -35.34 11.88 -21.70
N GLU A 428 -34.68 12.54 -22.64
CA GLU A 428 -33.40 13.23 -22.39
C GLU A 428 -33.51 14.19 -21.20
N ALA A 429 -32.84 13.86 -20.12
CA ALA A 429 -32.71 14.78 -19.00
C ALA A 429 -31.90 16.01 -19.44
N THR A 430 -32.47 17.18 -19.35
CA THR A 430 -31.80 18.46 -19.65
C THR A 430 -30.74 18.73 -18.59
N LEU A 431 -29.52 19.06 -19.04
CA LEU A 431 -28.40 19.38 -18.16
C LEU A 431 -28.49 20.77 -17.53
N GLU A 432 -29.21 21.66 -18.18
CA GLU A 432 -29.38 23.05 -17.72
C GLU A 432 -30.13 23.10 -16.38
N GLY A 433 -29.74 24.05 -15.55
CA GLY A 433 -30.33 24.29 -14.23
C GLY A 433 -29.32 24.23 -13.10
N THR A 434 -29.83 24.19 -11.89
CA THR A 434 -29.04 24.19 -10.66
C THR A 434 -28.83 22.75 -10.17
N TRP A 435 -27.60 22.45 -9.76
CA TRP A 435 -27.19 21.16 -9.24
C TRP A 435 -26.53 21.32 -7.87
N ASN A 436 -27.00 20.60 -6.88
CA ASN A 436 -26.38 20.50 -5.56
C ASN A 436 -25.26 19.48 -5.63
N VAL A 437 -24.01 19.93 -5.62
CA VAL A 437 -22.81 19.11 -5.70
C VAL A 437 -22.30 18.84 -4.30
N VAL A 438 -21.98 17.59 -3.99
CA VAL A 438 -21.31 17.19 -2.75
C VAL A 438 -20.07 16.41 -3.12
N VAL A 439 -18.89 16.95 -2.86
CA VAL A 439 -17.60 16.27 -3.00
C VAL A 439 -17.25 15.66 -1.64
N LYS A 440 -17.00 14.36 -1.59
CA LYS A 440 -16.58 13.67 -0.36
C LYS A 440 -15.07 13.78 -0.19
N GLY A 441 -14.62 14.95 0.20
CA GLY A 441 -13.20 15.23 0.45
C GLY A 441 -12.72 14.71 1.81
N PRO A 442 -11.41 14.78 2.08
CA PRO A 442 -10.78 14.24 3.29
C PRO A 442 -11.22 14.96 4.57
N THR A 443 -11.68 16.20 4.45
CA THR A 443 -12.22 17.02 5.57
C THR A 443 -13.73 16.86 5.75
N GLY A 444 -14.33 15.83 5.14
CA GLY A 444 -15.77 15.59 5.13
C GLY A 444 -16.47 16.08 3.86
N PRO A 445 -17.81 15.95 3.79
CA PRO A 445 -18.57 16.36 2.64
C PRO A 445 -18.44 17.87 2.39
N GLN A 446 -18.04 18.24 1.18
CA GLN A 446 -17.88 19.62 0.73
C GLN A 446 -19.05 19.99 -0.18
N PRO A 447 -20.06 20.75 0.30
CA PRO A 447 -21.17 21.16 -0.52
C PRO A 447 -20.79 22.30 -1.46
N ALA A 448 -21.31 22.24 -2.68
CA ALA A 448 -21.19 23.30 -3.68
C ALA A 448 -22.48 23.35 -4.52
N VAL A 449 -22.70 24.46 -5.18
CA VAL A 449 -23.82 24.63 -6.12
C VAL A 449 -23.23 24.87 -7.51
N LEU A 450 -23.60 24.03 -8.47
CA LEU A 450 -23.23 24.16 -9.88
C LEU A 450 -24.46 24.63 -10.66
N VAL A 451 -24.34 25.74 -11.36
CA VAL A 451 -25.36 26.26 -12.27
C VAL A 451 -24.89 26.06 -13.70
N LEU A 452 -25.67 25.36 -14.50
CA LEU A 452 -25.39 25.09 -15.92
C LEU A 452 -26.41 25.82 -16.80
N GLU A 453 -25.91 26.53 -17.80
CA GLU A 453 -26.71 27.30 -18.75
C GLU A 453 -26.31 26.93 -20.18
N ARG A 454 -27.26 26.94 -21.10
CA ARG A 454 -27.02 26.72 -22.52
C ARG A 454 -26.89 28.05 -23.26
N SER A 455 -25.81 28.19 -24.00
CA SER A 455 -25.61 29.33 -24.92
C SER A 455 -25.31 28.78 -26.32
N GLY A 456 -26.33 28.68 -27.16
CA GLY A 456 -26.26 27.99 -28.45
C GLY A 456 -25.97 26.48 -28.27
N ASP A 457 -24.91 25.99 -28.91
CA ASP A 457 -24.48 24.58 -28.79
C ASP A 457 -23.53 24.30 -27.61
N LYS A 458 -23.21 25.33 -26.83
CA LYS A 458 -22.27 25.20 -25.70
C LYS A 458 -23.01 25.25 -24.36
N ILE A 459 -22.54 24.43 -23.43
CA ILE A 459 -22.93 24.52 -22.02
C ILE A 459 -21.84 25.31 -21.28
N THR A 460 -22.26 26.33 -20.57
CA THR A 460 -21.44 27.19 -19.70
C THR A 460 -22.02 27.15 -18.28
N GLY A 461 -21.34 27.70 -17.32
CA GLY A 461 -21.88 27.78 -15.96
C GLY A 461 -20.87 28.21 -14.94
N ALA A 462 -21.31 28.20 -13.68
CA ALA A 462 -20.47 28.56 -12.54
C ALA A 462 -20.70 27.59 -11.39
N GLN A 463 -19.65 27.30 -10.63
CA GLN A 463 -19.75 26.51 -9.42
C GLN A 463 -19.34 27.36 -8.22
N THR A 464 -20.21 27.38 -7.20
CA THR A 464 -20.00 28.13 -5.95
C THR A 464 -19.83 27.14 -4.81
N GLY A 465 -18.72 27.23 -4.10
CA GLY A 465 -18.43 26.42 -2.90
C GLY A 465 -17.44 27.11 -1.98
N GLN A 466 -17.51 26.85 -0.68
CA GLN A 466 -16.62 27.43 0.34
C GLN A 466 -16.43 28.96 0.25
N GLY A 467 -17.50 29.68 -0.09
CA GLY A 467 -17.49 31.15 -0.17
C GLY A 467 -16.82 31.72 -1.42
N SER A 468 -16.48 30.90 -2.41
CA SER A 468 -15.94 31.35 -3.69
C SER A 468 -16.74 30.79 -4.88
N THR A 469 -16.81 31.58 -5.95
CA THR A 469 -17.45 31.19 -7.22
C THR A 469 -16.38 31.10 -8.31
N SER A 470 -16.38 30.00 -9.06
CA SER A 470 -15.51 29.82 -10.23
C SER A 470 -16.36 29.50 -11.46
N GLN A 471 -15.99 30.11 -12.60
CA GLN A 471 -16.58 29.74 -13.89
C GLN A 471 -16.09 28.34 -14.28
N ILE A 472 -16.98 27.51 -14.81
CA ILE A 472 -16.60 26.21 -15.34
C ILE A 472 -15.85 26.40 -16.67
N ALA A 473 -14.83 25.56 -16.87
CA ALA A 473 -14.07 25.48 -18.11
C ALA A 473 -14.17 24.05 -18.68
N ASP A 474 -13.90 23.94 -19.98
CA ASP A 474 -13.73 22.64 -20.66
C ASP A 474 -14.94 21.68 -20.54
N PHE A 475 -16.16 22.21 -20.49
CA PHE A 475 -17.36 21.36 -20.41
C PHE A 475 -17.44 20.42 -21.63
N LYS A 476 -17.61 19.11 -21.37
CA LYS A 476 -17.79 18.08 -22.40
C LYS A 476 -18.86 17.10 -22.01
N ARG A 477 -19.62 16.64 -23.01
CA ARG A 477 -20.60 15.57 -22.86
C ARG A 477 -20.39 14.53 -23.97
N ASP A 478 -20.34 13.27 -23.57
CA ASP A 478 -20.35 12.12 -24.49
C ASP A 478 -21.35 11.11 -23.97
N GLY A 479 -22.56 11.12 -24.54
CA GLY A 479 -23.70 10.35 -24.05
C GLY A 479 -24.05 10.69 -22.59
N ALA A 480 -23.92 9.72 -21.69
CA ALA A 480 -24.10 9.90 -20.25
C ALA A 480 -22.86 10.48 -19.55
N LYS A 481 -21.68 10.43 -20.16
CA LYS A 481 -20.44 10.92 -19.55
C LYS A 481 -20.35 12.45 -19.62
N ILE A 482 -20.11 13.05 -18.46
CA ILE A 482 -20.02 14.50 -18.28
C ILE A 482 -18.64 14.83 -17.71
N TYR A 483 -18.03 15.87 -18.27
CA TYR A 483 -16.77 16.44 -17.80
C TYR A 483 -16.88 17.96 -17.71
N TRP A 484 -16.34 18.55 -16.64
CA TRP A 484 -16.07 19.98 -16.54
C TRP A 484 -14.88 20.25 -15.63
N ALA A 485 -14.30 21.45 -15.71
CA ALA A 485 -13.22 21.86 -14.86
C ALA A 485 -13.50 23.23 -14.23
N ASN A 486 -13.02 23.41 -12.99
CA ASN A 486 -13.03 24.67 -12.27
C ASN A 486 -11.62 25.15 -12.00
N HIS A 487 -11.37 26.46 -12.16
CA HIS A 487 -10.13 27.10 -11.75
C HIS A 487 -10.36 27.83 -10.42
N ILE A 488 -9.92 27.22 -9.33
CA ILE A 488 -9.99 27.81 -7.99
C ILE A 488 -8.80 28.75 -7.83
N THR A 489 -9.03 29.98 -7.33
CA THR A 489 -7.99 30.98 -7.13
C THR A 489 -7.66 31.25 -5.66
N LYS A 490 -8.51 30.84 -4.73
CA LYS A 490 -8.35 30.98 -3.27
C LYS A 490 -8.86 29.72 -2.57
N PRO A 491 -8.23 29.24 -1.50
CA PRO A 491 -7.01 29.77 -0.87
C PRO A 491 -5.74 29.50 -1.68
N MET A 492 -5.79 28.63 -2.69
CA MET A 492 -4.66 28.25 -3.54
C MET A 492 -5.13 28.16 -5.00
N LYS A 493 -4.26 28.52 -5.95
CA LYS A 493 -4.58 28.36 -7.39
C LYS A 493 -4.51 26.88 -7.76
N MET A 494 -5.65 26.30 -8.17
CA MET A 494 -5.69 24.92 -8.63
C MET A 494 -6.77 24.70 -9.68
N LYS A 495 -6.60 23.68 -10.52
CA LYS A 495 -7.63 23.15 -11.42
C LYS A 495 -8.30 21.97 -10.73
N VAL A 496 -9.63 21.98 -10.64
CA VAL A 496 -10.42 20.83 -10.18
C VAL A 496 -11.21 20.31 -11.36
N GLU A 497 -11.00 19.05 -11.71
CA GLU A 497 -11.62 18.37 -12.85
C GLU A 497 -12.68 17.40 -12.36
N PHE A 498 -13.89 17.52 -12.87
CA PHE A 498 -15.02 16.65 -12.55
C PHE A 498 -15.30 15.73 -13.73
N THR A 499 -15.32 14.43 -13.48
CA THR A 499 -15.68 13.41 -14.46
C THR A 499 -16.75 12.52 -13.85
N GLY A 500 -17.91 12.42 -14.47
CA GLY A 500 -19.02 11.63 -13.92
C GLY A 500 -19.97 11.14 -14.99
N GLU A 501 -20.96 10.35 -14.56
CA GLU A 501 -22.04 9.84 -15.40
C GLU A 501 -23.38 10.41 -14.94
N LEU A 502 -24.16 10.89 -15.92
CA LEU A 502 -25.53 11.39 -15.72
C LEU A 502 -26.51 10.22 -15.76
N ASN A 503 -27.27 10.07 -14.68
CA ASN A 503 -28.36 9.12 -14.59
C ASN A 503 -29.61 9.82 -14.05
N GLY A 504 -30.54 10.15 -14.94
CA GLY A 504 -31.71 10.97 -14.60
C GLY A 504 -31.30 12.36 -14.08
N ASN A 505 -31.64 12.68 -12.84
CA ASN A 505 -31.35 13.94 -12.17
C ASN A 505 -30.10 13.87 -11.25
N VAL A 506 -29.24 12.89 -11.45
CA VAL A 506 -28.02 12.69 -10.65
C VAL A 506 -26.81 12.55 -11.57
N ILE A 507 -25.74 13.29 -11.29
CA ILE A 507 -24.41 13.07 -11.85
C ILE A 507 -23.55 12.52 -10.72
N SER A 508 -22.94 11.35 -10.92
CA SER A 508 -22.01 10.76 -9.95
C SER A 508 -20.68 10.45 -10.59
N GLY A 509 -19.58 10.65 -9.86
CA GLY A 509 -18.25 10.46 -10.42
C GLY A 509 -17.12 10.88 -9.49
N LYS A 510 -16.04 11.36 -10.08
CA LYS A 510 -14.83 11.78 -9.35
C LYS A 510 -14.49 13.24 -9.67
N ALA A 511 -14.11 13.98 -8.64
CA ALA A 511 -13.56 15.33 -8.70
C ALA A 511 -12.04 15.24 -8.44
N LYS A 512 -11.20 15.54 -9.43
CA LYS A 512 -9.74 15.55 -9.32
C LYS A 512 -9.27 16.98 -9.04
N ALA A 513 -8.67 17.21 -7.88
CA ALA A 513 -8.23 18.52 -7.40
C ALA A 513 -6.69 18.65 -7.50
N GLY A 514 -6.16 18.80 -8.70
CA GLY A 514 -4.71 18.91 -8.94
C GLY A 514 -3.93 17.82 -8.21
N PHE A 515 -2.93 18.19 -7.42
CA PHE A 515 -2.11 17.29 -6.61
C PHE A 515 -2.82 16.80 -5.33
N MET A 516 -3.97 17.38 -4.97
CA MET A 516 -4.70 17.03 -3.74
C MET A 516 -5.54 15.74 -3.86
N GLY A 517 -5.53 15.08 -5.01
CA GLY A 517 -6.18 13.78 -5.19
C GLY A 517 -7.52 13.82 -5.93
N SER A 518 -8.17 12.66 -6.00
CA SER A 518 -9.44 12.48 -6.69
C SER A 518 -10.49 11.94 -5.71
N TYR A 519 -11.59 12.68 -5.57
CA TYR A 519 -12.64 12.44 -4.58
C TYR A 519 -13.96 12.09 -5.25
N PRO A 520 -14.74 11.14 -4.70
CA PRO A 520 -16.06 10.89 -5.21
C PRO A 520 -16.97 12.11 -5.01
N PHE A 521 -17.78 12.42 -6.02
CA PHE A 521 -18.80 13.43 -5.92
C PHE A 521 -20.17 12.93 -6.40
N THR A 522 -21.20 13.58 -5.92
CA THR A 522 -22.57 13.43 -6.41
C THR A 522 -23.12 14.84 -6.63
N ALA A 523 -23.72 15.09 -7.80
CA ALA A 523 -24.49 16.28 -8.09
C ALA A 523 -25.94 15.90 -8.33
N THR A 524 -26.85 16.46 -7.56
CA THR A 524 -28.30 16.21 -7.67
C THR A 524 -28.96 17.49 -8.19
N LYS A 525 -29.80 17.37 -9.21
CA LYS A 525 -30.52 18.49 -9.77
C LYS A 525 -31.49 19.07 -8.72
N ALA A 526 -31.44 20.39 -8.52
CA ALA A 526 -32.25 21.10 -7.54
C ALA A 526 -33.72 21.17 -7.94
#